data_7563d60440cad53ae277506d706aea28
#
_entry.id   7563d60440cad53ae277506d706aea28
#
_cell.length_a   1.000
_cell.length_b   1.000
_cell.length_c   1.000
_cell.angle_alpha   90.00
_cell.angle_beta   90.00
_cell.angle_gamma   90.00
#
_symmetry.space_group_name_H-M   'P 1'
#
loop_
_entity.id
_entity.type
_entity.pdbx_description
1 polymer ?
#
loop_
_entity_poly.entity_id
_entity_poly.type
_entity_poly.pdbx_seq_one_letter_code
_entity_poly.pdbx_strand_id
1 'polypeptide(L)'
;ELGILTVAVITKPFPFEGRRRMQTALQGIEELAKHCDSLITVPNEKLITVLGRDATMISAFKAANDVLLGAVQGIADLITRPGIMNVDFADVRTVMSEMGLAMMGSGIAKGDDRAQAAAQSAVNNPLLDEVNLNGANGVLVNITAGPNFTMREFDEVCSTIEAFASEDATVVIGTVLDPDMGDEVRVTDTS
;
A
#
# COMPACT_ATOMS: atom_id res chain seq x y z
N GLU A 1 2.94 24.62 13.87
CA GLU A 1 3.33 23.37 13.19
C GLU A 1 4.27 22.60 14.11
N LEU A 2 3.90 21.35 14.45
CA LEU A 2 4.65 20.54 15.43
C LEU A 2 5.80 19.75 14.79
N GLY A 3 5.99 19.81 13.46
CA GLY A 3 7.00 19.06 12.74
C GLY A 3 6.81 17.54 12.77
N ILE A 4 5.57 17.08 12.97
CA ILE A 4 5.20 15.65 13.03
C ILE A 4 4.87 15.18 11.62
N LEU A 5 5.45 14.04 11.22
CA LEU A 5 5.08 13.36 9.98
C LEU A 5 3.58 13.03 9.99
N THR A 6 2.87 13.56 9.02
CA THR A 6 1.43 13.39 8.90
C THR A 6 1.10 12.68 7.58
N VAL A 7 0.55 11.49 7.69
CA VAL A 7 0.10 10.68 6.56
C VAL A 7 -1.42 10.52 6.65
N ALA A 8 -2.11 10.86 5.58
CA ALA A 8 -3.54 10.64 5.46
C ALA A 8 -3.83 9.50 4.49
N VAL A 9 -4.80 8.66 4.83
CA VAL A 9 -5.29 7.59 3.96
C VAL A 9 -6.78 7.80 3.75
N ILE A 10 -7.20 7.91 2.50
CA ILE A 10 -8.59 8.20 2.15
C ILE A 10 -9.07 7.33 0.99
N THR A 11 -10.37 7.19 0.88
CA THR A 11 -11.03 6.58 -0.29
C THR A 11 -11.69 7.63 -1.16
N LYS A 12 -11.67 7.43 -2.49
CA LYS A 12 -12.55 8.14 -3.41
C LYS A 12 -13.89 7.40 -3.48
N PRO A 13 -15.03 8.12 -3.57
CA PRO A 13 -16.34 7.49 -3.63
C PRO A 13 -16.49 6.52 -4.80
N PHE A 14 -17.36 5.55 -4.66
CA PHE A 14 -17.80 4.73 -5.79
C PHE A 14 -18.57 5.59 -6.81
N PRO A 15 -18.51 5.28 -8.11
CA PRO A 15 -19.24 6.02 -9.15
C PRO A 15 -20.76 6.08 -8.92
N PHE A 16 -21.34 5.01 -8.33
CA PHE A 16 -22.78 4.95 -8.02
C PHE A 16 -23.20 5.89 -6.88
N GLU A 17 -22.27 6.45 -6.11
CA GLU A 17 -22.55 7.44 -5.06
C GLU A 17 -22.88 8.83 -5.65
N GLY A 18 -22.61 9.04 -6.93
CA GLY A 18 -23.01 10.21 -7.69
C GLY A 18 -21.90 11.26 -7.90
N ARG A 19 -22.05 12.01 -8.98
CA ARG A 19 -21.07 13.01 -9.43
C ARG A 19 -20.79 14.11 -8.38
N ARG A 20 -21.83 14.56 -7.68
CA ARG A 20 -21.71 15.62 -6.67
C ARG A 20 -20.79 15.17 -5.52
N ARG A 21 -20.94 13.90 -5.09
CA ARG A 21 -20.12 13.34 -4.02
C ARG A 21 -18.66 13.20 -4.47
N MET A 22 -18.42 12.78 -5.70
CA MET A 22 -17.08 12.73 -6.27
C MET A 22 -16.43 14.12 -6.36
N GLN A 23 -17.15 15.15 -6.80
CA GLN A 23 -16.62 16.51 -6.84
C GLN A 23 -16.24 17.03 -5.45
N THR A 24 -17.10 16.80 -4.46
CA THR A 24 -16.82 17.16 -3.07
C THR A 24 -15.57 16.43 -2.56
N ALA A 25 -15.42 15.14 -2.88
CA ALA A 25 -14.26 14.36 -2.50
C ALA A 25 -12.97 14.90 -3.14
N LEU A 26 -12.97 15.23 -4.43
CA LEU A 26 -11.80 15.79 -5.12
C LEU A 26 -11.37 17.13 -4.52
N GLN A 27 -12.32 18.01 -4.20
CA GLN A 27 -12.03 19.28 -3.50
C GLN A 27 -11.44 19.03 -2.11
N GLY A 28 -11.99 18.06 -1.37
CA GLY A 28 -11.46 17.65 -0.07
C GLY A 28 -10.04 17.10 -0.15
N ILE A 29 -9.72 16.34 -1.18
CA ILE A 29 -8.37 15.81 -1.44
C ILE A 29 -7.37 16.95 -1.68
N GLU A 30 -7.70 17.90 -2.53
CA GLU A 30 -6.84 19.08 -2.80
C GLU A 30 -6.58 19.90 -1.53
N GLU A 31 -7.58 20.06 -0.69
CA GLU A 31 -7.42 20.80 0.56
C GLU A 31 -6.60 20.01 1.59
N LEU A 32 -6.89 18.72 1.76
CA LEU A 32 -6.19 17.86 2.70
C LEU A 32 -4.70 17.68 2.32
N ALA A 33 -4.38 17.61 1.04
CA ALA A 33 -3.01 17.48 0.54
C ALA A 33 -2.10 18.63 0.98
N LYS A 34 -2.65 19.81 1.25
CA LYS A 34 -1.89 20.97 1.74
C LYS A 34 -1.47 20.84 3.22
N HIS A 35 -2.09 19.92 3.95
CA HIS A 35 -1.94 19.78 5.40
C HIS A 35 -1.28 18.45 5.82
N CYS A 36 -0.91 17.60 4.89
CA CYS A 36 -0.21 16.34 5.18
C CYS A 36 1.05 16.18 4.32
N ASP A 37 1.99 15.41 4.82
CA ASP A 37 3.25 15.12 4.11
C ASP A 37 3.03 14.09 3.00
N SER A 38 2.16 13.12 3.24
CA SER A 38 1.75 12.13 2.25
C SER A 38 0.25 11.87 2.33
N LEU A 39 -0.39 11.77 1.18
CA LEU A 39 -1.81 11.46 1.05
C LEU A 39 -2.00 10.23 0.18
N ILE A 40 -2.36 9.12 0.80
CA ILE A 40 -2.64 7.86 0.12
C ILE A 40 -4.11 7.83 -0.27
N THR A 41 -4.37 7.71 -1.57
CA THR A 41 -5.74 7.64 -2.10
C THR A 41 -6.06 6.24 -2.56
N VAL A 42 -7.24 5.75 -2.15
CA VAL A 42 -7.78 4.45 -2.59
C VAL A 42 -8.98 4.72 -3.49
N PRO A 43 -8.88 4.48 -4.80
CA PRO A 43 -10.00 4.66 -5.72
C PRO A 43 -10.98 3.50 -5.60
N ASN A 44 -12.11 3.71 -4.91
CA ASN A 44 -13.11 2.65 -4.70
C ASN A 44 -13.65 2.04 -6.01
N GLU A 45 -13.63 2.80 -7.10
CA GLU A 45 -14.00 2.32 -8.43
C GLU A 45 -13.18 1.09 -8.84
N LYS A 46 -11.90 1.06 -8.51
CA LYS A 46 -11.00 -0.06 -8.82
C LYS A 46 -11.28 -1.30 -7.98
N LEU A 47 -11.88 -1.15 -6.81
CA LEU A 47 -12.33 -2.29 -6.01
C LEU A 47 -13.43 -3.10 -6.69
N ILE A 48 -14.27 -2.47 -7.49
CA ILE A 48 -15.31 -3.17 -8.28
C ILE A 48 -14.67 -4.14 -9.26
N THR A 49 -13.53 -3.77 -9.84
CA THR A 49 -12.77 -4.63 -10.76
C THR A 49 -12.25 -5.89 -10.04
N VAL A 50 -11.80 -5.74 -8.79
CA VAL A 50 -11.28 -6.85 -7.97
C VAL A 50 -12.40 -7.76 -7.47
N LEU A 51 -13.50 -7.17 -7.02
CA LEU A 51 -14.63 -7.91 -6.41
C LEU A 51 -15.55 -8.58 -7.43
N GLY A 52 -15.57 -8.07 -8.67
CA GLY A 52 -16.50 -8.50 -9.70
C GLY A 52 -17.86 -7.79 -9.63
N ARG A 53 -18.61 -7.88 -10.72
CA ARG A 53 -19.88 -7.15 -10.89
C ARG A 53 -21.04 -7.68 -10.02
N ASP A 54 -20.93 -8.92 -9.55
CA ASP A 54 -21.93 -9.56 -8.70
C ASP A 54 -21.74 -9.28 -7.21
N ALA A 55 -20.72 -8.49 -6.85
CA ALA A 55 -20.49 -8.09 -5.47
C ALA A 55 -21.66 -7.21 -4.96
N THR A 56 -22.06 -7.44 -3.71
CA THR A 56 -23.06 -6.60 -3.06
C THR A 56 -22.48 -5.23 -2.69
N MET A 57 -23.34 -4.22 -2.55
CA MET A 57 -22.89 -2.90 -2.07
C MET A 57 -22.25 -3.00 -0.67
N ILE A 58 -22.78 -3.85 0.19
CA ILE A 58 -22.21 -4.09 1.53
C ILE A 58 -20.81 -4.67 1.43
N SER A 59 -20.58 -5.66 0.55
CA SER A 59 -19.26 -6.24 0.35
C SER A 59 -18.27 -5.23 -0.28
N ALA A 60 -18.74 -4.34 -1.15
CA ALA A 60 -17.92 -3.29 -1.74
C ALA A 60 -17.43 -2.28 -0.68
N PHE A 61 -18.33 -1.79 0.19
CA PHE A 61 -17.95 -0.89 1.27
C PHE A 61 -17.06 -1.57 2.31
N LYS A 62 -17.32 -2.84 2.62
CA LYS A 62 -16.44 -3.62 3.49
C LYS A 62 -15.03 -3.74 2.91
N ALA A 63 -14.90 -4.04 1.61
CA ALA A 63 -13.61 -4.12 0.95
C ALA A 63 -12.86 -2.78 1.00
N ALA A 64 -13.55 -1.65 0.80
CA ALA A 64 -12.95 -0.31 0.96
C ALA A 64 -12.41 -0.08 2.38
N ASN A 65 -13.17 -0.47 3.40
CA ASN A 65 -12.74 -0.39 4.79
C ASN A 65 -11.54 -1.30 5.07
N ASP A 66 -11.53 -2.52 4.54
CA ASP A 66 -10.43 -3.47 4.73
C ASP A 66 -9.12 -2.96 4.07
N VAL A 67 -9.21 -2.29 2.92
CA VAL A 67 -8.07 -1.65 2.27
C VAL A 67 -7.54 -0.49 3.09
N LEU A 68 -8.41 0.38 3.61
CA LEU A 68 -8.01 1.48 4.49
C LEU A 68 -7.31 0.96 5.75
N LEU A 69 -7.88 -0.06 6.38
CA LEU A 69 -7.28 -0.70 7.55
C LEU A 69 -5.90 -1.26 7.22
N GLY A 70 -5.77 -1.97 6.11
CA GLY A 70 -4.51 -2.56 5.64
C GLY A 70 -3.43 -1.51 5.40
N ALA A 71 -3.79 -0.36 4.82
CA ALA A 71 -2.86 0.74 4.58
C ALA A 71 -2.34 1.34 5.89
N VAL A 72 -3.24 1.73 6.78
CA VAL A 72 -2.88 2.32 8.07
C VAL A 72 -2.07 1.35 8.92
N GLN A 73 -2.53 0.10 9.01
CA GLN A 73 -1.86 -0.93 9.80
C GLN A 73 -0.50 -1.30 9.22
N GLY A 74 -0.37 -1.41 7.92
CA GLY A 74 0.89 -1.71 7.25
C GLY A 74 1.99 -0.67 7.56
N ILE A 75 1.66 0.60 7.52
CA ILE A 75 2.60 1.69 7.86
C ILE A 75 2.90 1.70 9.36
N ALA A 76 1.88 1.58 10.20
CA ALA A 76 2.05 1.58 11.65
C ALA A 76 2.89 0.38 12.12
N ASP A 77 2.67 -0.79 11.56
CA ASP A 77 3.38 -2.00 11.93
C ASP A 77 4.87 -1.93 11.56
N LEU A 78 5.23 -1.31 10.44
CA LEU A 78 6.64 -1.08 10.08
C LEU A 78 7.39 -0.27 11.13
N ILE A 79 6.71 0.66 11.78
CA ILE A 79 7.30 1.56 12.77
C ILE A 79 7.29 0.93 14.17
N THR A 80 6.21 0.21 14.52
CA THR A 80 5.93 -0.21 15.89
C THR A 80 6.23 -1.69 16.18
N ARG A 81 6.23 -2.55 15.16
CA ARG A 81 6.47 -3.99 15.32
C ARG A 81 7.87 -4.36 14.88
N PRO A 82 8.64 -5.05 15.74
CA PRO A 82 9.94 -5.59 15.34
C PRO A 82 9.74 -6.70 14.29
N GLY A 83 10.47 -6.57 13.19
CA GLY A 83 10.55 -7.59 12.14
C GLY A 83 11.96 -8.17 12.05
N ILE A 84 12.22 -8.95 11.02
CA ILE A 84 13.56 -9.46 10.70
C ILE A 84 14.44 -8.30 10.17
N MET A 85 13.85 -7.47 9.33
CA MET A 85 14.46 -6.24 8.83
C MET A 85 13.66 -5.06 9.40
N ASN A 86 14.27 -4.36 10.32
CA ASN A 86 13.70 -3.16 10.91
C ASN A 86 14.00 -1.96 10.02
N VAL A 87 12.99 -1.14 9.78
CA VAL A 87 13.13 0.12 9.07
C VAL A 87 13.33 1.24 10.08
N ASP A 88 14.32 2.09 9.85
CA ASP A 88 14.50 3.29 10.66
C ASP A 88 13.34 4.25 10.38
N PHE A 89 12.80 4.85 11.44
CA PHE A 89 11.76 5.87 11.32
C PHE A 89 12.20 7.04 10.42
N ALA A 90 13.48 7.39 10.44
CA ALA A 90 14.05 8.43 9.59
C ALA A 90 13.90 8.09 8.10
N ASP A 91 14.11 6.82 7.72
CA ASP A 91 13.95 6.36 6.34
C ASP A 91 12.48 6.39 5.91
N VAL A 92 11.57 5.92 6.77
CA VAL A 92 10.12 6.00 6.53
C VAL A 92 9.69 7.45 6.34
N ARG A 93 10.17 8.35 7.19
CA ARG A 93 9.87 9.79 7.10
C ARG A 93 10.35 10.38 5.78
N THR A 94 11.56 10.07 5.36
CA THR A 94 12.14 10.55 4.11
C THR A 94 11.30 10.12 2.93
N VAL A 95 11.03 8.84 2.81
CA VAL A 95 10.23 8.27 1.70
C VAL A 95 8.81 8.85 1.68
N MET A 96 8.14 8.89 2.82
CA MET A 96 6.77 9.42 2.92
C MET A 96 6.69 10.91 2.57
N SER A 97 7.70 11.70 2.93
CA SER A 97 7.78 13.12 2.58
C SER A 97 8.00 13.37 1.09
N GLU A 98 8.62 12.42 0.39
CA GLU A 98 8.87 12.48 -1.06
C GLU A 98 7.64 12.02 -1.88
N MET A 99 6.77 11.18 -1.31
CA MET A 99 5.62 10.62 -2.02
C MET A 99 4.58 11.67 -2.41
N GLY A 100 4.25 12.60 -1.52
CA GLY A 100 3.15 13.54 -1.74
C GLY A 100 1.81 12.83 -1.91
N LEU A 101 1.25 12.84 -3.11
CA LEU A 101 0.09 12.02 -3.48
C LEU A 101 0.56 10.61 -3.80
N ALA A 102 0.04 9.65 -3.08
CA ALA A 102 0.45 8.25 -3.16
C ALA A 102 -0.74 7.30 -3.37
N MET A 103 -0.45 6.13 -3.86
CA MET A 103 -1.38 5.01 -3.98
C MET A 103 -0.81 3.78 -3.29
N MET A 104 -1.62 2.75 -3.11
CA MET A 104 -1.19 1.51 -2.52
C MET A 104 -1.68 0.29 -3.29
N GLY A 105 -0.90 -0.78 -3.23
CA GLY A 105 -1.29 -2.10 -3.69
C GLY A 105 -0.92 -3.16 -2.68
N SER A 106 -1.67 -4.24 -2.63
CA SER A 106 -1.39 -5.35 -1.73
C SER A 106 -1.58 -6.67 -2.45
N GLY A 107 -0.73 -7.63 -2.16
CA GLY A 107 -0.82 -9.00 -2.65
C GLY A 107 -0.59 -9.99 -1.53
N ILE A 108 -1.33 -11.09 -1.56
CA ILE A 108 -1.18 -12.22 -0.63
C ILE A 108 -1.01 -13.49 -1.45
N ALA A 109 -0.07 -14.33 -1.05
CA ALA A 109 0.13 -15.62 -1.69
C ALA A 109 0.57 -16.71 -0.71
N LYS A 110 0.38 -17.96 -1.13
CA LYS A 110 0.81 -19.20 -0.45
C LYS A 110 1.58 -20.08 -1.41
N GLY A 111 2.31 -21.02 -0.89
CA GLY A 111 3.02 -22.04 -1.68
C GLY A 111 4.48 -21.72 -1.94
N ASP A 112 5.10 -22.46 -2.82
CA ASP A 112 6.55 -22.41 -3.03
C ASP A 112 7.02 -21.08 -3.62
N ASP A 113 6.22 -20.45 -4.49
CA ASP A 113 6.51 -19.18 -5.15
C ASP A 113 5.77 -17.99 -4.49
N ARG A 114 5.37 -18.12 -3.23
CA ARG A 114 4.52 -17.15 -2.50
C ARG A 114 5.10 -15.76 -2.47
N ALA A 115 6.40 -15.62 -2.27
CA ALA A 115 7.08 -14.34 -2.19
C ALA A 115 6.99 -13.56 -3.51
N GLN A 116 7.35 -14.20 -4.61
CA GLN A 116 7.27 -13.61 -5.95
C GLN A 116 5.82 -13.33 -6.35
N ALA A 117 4.91 -14.28 -6.10
CA ALA A 117 3.50 -14.14 -6.43
C ALA A 117 2.84 -12.99 -5.64
N ALA A 118 3.13 -12.86 -4.34
CA ALA A 118 2.63 -11.77 -3.52
C ALA A 118 3.16 -10.41 -3.98
N ALA A 119 4.46 -10.31 -4.28
CA ALA A 119 5.08 -9.08 -4.77
C ALA A 119 4.51 -8.66 -6.13
N GLN A 120 4.40 -9.59 -7.08
CA GLN A 120 3.79 -9.31 -8.39
C GLN A 120 2.32 -8.88 -8.27
N SER A 121 1.57 -9.52 -7.39
CA SER A 121 0.17 -9.15 -7.12
C SER A 121 0.06 -7.76 -6.52
N ALA A 122 0.99 -7.37 -5.65
CA ALA A 122 1.02 -6.03 -5.07
C ALA A 122 1.29 -4.95 -6.13
N VAL A 123 2.34 -5.10 -6.95
CA VAL A 123 2.72 -4.10 -7.96
C VAL A 123 1.75 -4.03 -9.14
N ASN A 124 1.03 -5.11 -9.43
CA ASN A 124 -0.02 -5.16 -10.46
C ASN A 124 -1.43 -4.94 -9.89
N ASN A 125 -1.54 -4.51 -8.65
CA ASN A 125 -2.84 -4.29 -8.04
C ASN A 125 -3.60 -3.18 -8.78
N PRO A 126 -4.90 -3.38 -9.12
CA PRO A 126 -5.71 -2.37 -9.80
C PRO A 126 -5.79 -1.03 -9.08
N LEU A 127 -5.56 -0.99 -7.76
CA LEU A 127 -5.53 0.24 -6.97
C LEU A 127 -4.34 1.16 -7.32
N LEU A 128 -3.27 0.60 -7.90
CA LEU A 128 -2.10 1.34 -8.41
C LEU A 128 -2.26 1.78 -9.88
N ASP A 129 -3.40 1.50 -10.49
CA ASP A 129 -3.66 1.80 -11.89
C ASP A 129 -3.52 3.31 -12.16
N GLU A 130 -2.74 3.66 -13.17
CA GLU A 130 -2.35 5.02 -13.60
C GLU A 130 -1.09 5.60 -12.94
N VAL A 131 -0.63 5.07 -11.80
CA VAL A 131 0.69 5.40 -11.30
C VAL A 131 1.65 4.31 -11.75
N ASN A 132 2.41 4.60 -12.79
CA ASN A 132 3.58 3.79 -13.09
C ASN A 132 4.53 3.93 -11.91
N LEU A 133 4.89 2.84 -11.25
CA LEU A 133 6.02 2.80 -10.32
C LEU A 133 7.28 3.43 -10.91
N ASN A 134 7.39 3.42 -12.24
CA ASN A 134 8.41 4.14 -12.99
C ASN A 134 8.39 5.67 -12.82
N GLY A 135 7.35 6.25 -12.27
CA GLY A 135 7.24 7.68 -11.97
C GLY A 135 7.20 7.99 -10.48
N ALA A 136 7.21 6.97 -9.62
CA ALA A 136 7.22 7.15 -8.17
C ALA A 136 8.58 7.66 -7.69
N ASN A 137 8.59 8.69 -6.84
CA ASN A 137 9.81 9.20 -6.21
C ASN A 137 10.18 8.40 -4.97
N GLY A 138 9.19 7.84 -4.29
CA GLY A 138 9.36 7.02 -3.10
C GLY A 138 8.49 5.79 -3.14
N VAL A 139 9.02 4.67 -2.69
CA VAL A 139 8.33 3.38 -2.59
C VAL A 139 8.54 2.82 -1.19
N LEU A 140 7.47 2.56 -0.47
CA LEU A 140 7.50 1.92 0.84
C LEU A 140 6.84 0.55 0.74
N VAL A 141 7.58 -0.49 1.06
CA VAL A 141 7.11 -1.87 1.01
C VAL A 141 7.10 -2.49 2.39
N ASN A 142 5.96 -3.06 2.76
CA ASN A 142 5.80 -3.87 3.95
C ASN A 142 5.59 -5.33 3.57
N ILE A 143 6.44 -6.22 4.07
CA ILE A 143 6.30 -7.66 3.94
C ILE A 143 5.85 -8.21 5.29
N THR A 144 4.65 -8.76 5.34
CA THR A 144 4.14 -9.45 6.53
C THR A 144 4.13 -10.95 6.27
N ALA A 145 4.83 -11.70 7.09
CA ALA A 145 4.98 -13.14 6.94
C ALA A 145 5.14 -13.85 8.27
N GLY A 146 4.91 -15.16 8.28
CA GLY A 146 5.18 -16.01 9.41
C GLY A 146 6.68 -16.25 9.66
N PRO A 147 7.05 -16.92 10.78
CA PRO A 147 8.44 -17.15 11.15
C PRO A 147 9.21 -18.08 10.20
N ASN A 148 8.54 -18.73 9.27
CA ASN A 148 9.12 -19.58 8.23
C ASN A 148 9.55 -18.80 6.96
N PHE A 149 9.43 -17.47 6.95
CA PHE A 149 9.87 -16.61 5.87
C PHE A 149 11.39 -16.62 5.73
N THR A 150 11.89 -16.88 4.53
CA THR A 150 13.31 -17.10 4.28
C THR A 150 14.00 -15.87 3.68
N MET A 151 15.34 -15.83 3.79
CA MET A 151 16.15 -14.79 3.13
C MET A 151 16.00 -14.80 1.61
N ARG A 152 15.86 -15.97 1.01
CA ARG A 152 15.60 -16.09 -0.44
C ARG A 152 14.28 -15.44 -0.83
N GLU A 153 13.24 -15.68 -0.05
CA GLU A 153 11.92 -15.07 -0.29
C GLU A 153 11.97 -13.54 -0.14
N PHE A 154 12.73 -13.05 0.82
CA PHE A 154 12.95 -11.61 0.96
C PHE A 154 13.63 -11.02 -0.28
N ASP A 155 14.69 -11.65 -0.78
CA ASP A 155 15.41 -11.24 -1.98
C ASP A 155 14.53 -11.27 -3.23
N GLU A 156 13.67 -12.30 -3.37
CA GLU A 156 12.68 -12.39 -4.45
C GLU A 156 11.68 -11.23 -4.44
N VAL A 157 11.20 -10.82 -3.26
CA VAL A 157 10.32 -9.64 -3.14
C VAL A 157 11.07 -8.37 -3.52
N CYS A 158 12.28 -8.16 -2.98
CA CYS A 158 13.08 -6.99 -3.28
C CYS A 158 13.35 -6.86 -4.78
N SER A 159 13.80 -7.93 -5.42
CA SER A 159 14.10 -7.96 -6.85
C SER A 159 12.85 -7.68 -7.70
N THR A 160 11.70 -8.19 -7.29
CA THR A 160 10.43 -7.94 -7.98
C THR A 160 10.03 -6.46 -7.89
N ILE A 161 10.13 -5.86 -6.71
CA ILE A 161 9.81 -4.45 -6.50
C ILE A 161 10.77 -3.55 -7.27
N GLU A 162 12.08 -3.80 -7.19
CA GLU A 162 13.10 -3.02 -7.88
C GLU A 162 12.95 -3.07 -9.40
N ALA A 163 12.50 -4.17 -9.97
CA ALA A 163 12.23 -4.29 -11.39
C ALA A 163 11.09 -3.38 -11.89
N PHE A 164 10.18 -2.99 -11.01
CA PHE A 164 9.06 -2.10 -11.32
C PHE A 164 9.30 -0.64 -10.90
N ALA A 165 10.19 -0.41 -9.94
CA ALA A 165 10.51 0.92 -9.46
C ALA A 165 11.40 1.69 -10.45
N SER A 166 11.33 3.02 -10.43
CA SER A 166 12.25 3.89 -11.16
C SER A 166 13.68 3.77 -10.58
N GLU A 167 14.71 3.95 -11.44
CA GLU A 167 16.10 3.96 -10.99
C GLU A 167 16.40 5.05 -9.95
N ASP A 168 15.66 6.17 -10.02
CA ASP A 168 15.82 7.32 -9.14
C ASP A 168 14.92 7.25 -7.88
N ALA A 169 14.07 6.22 -7.75
CA ALA A 169 13.17 6.09 -6.63
C ALA A 169 13.90 5.68 -5.34
N THR A 170 13.53 6.31 -4.24
CA THR A 170 13.93 5.85 -2.91
C THR A 170 13.03 4.69 -2.48
N VAL A 171 13.59 3.49 -2.38
CA VAL A 171 12.85 2.28 -2.00
C VAL A 171 13.23 1.88 -0.57
N VAL A 172 12.22 1.77 0.29
CA VAL A 172 12.37 1.28 1.67
C VAL A 172 11.52 0.04 1.84
N ILE A 173 12.15 -1.07 2.24
CA ILE A 173 11.48 -2.35 2.43
C ILE A 173 11.67 -2.80 3.87
N GLY A 174 10.57 -3.04 4.57
CA GLY A 174 10.56 -3.56 5.93
C GLY A 174 9.78 -4.86 6.04
N THR A 175 10.04 -5.61 7.09
CA THR A 175 9.35 -6.86 7.39
C THR A 175 8.64 -6.79 8.73
N VAL A 176 7.49 -7.44 8.81
CA VAL A 176 6.73 -7.67 10.04
C VAL A 176 6.53 -9.17 10.19
N LEU A 177 6.91 -9.71 11.35
CA LEU A 177 6.65 -11.10 11.68
C LEU A 177 5.27 -11.20 12.35
N ASP A 178 4.41 -11.99 11.74
CA ASP A 178 3.09 -12.33 12.26
C ASP A 178 2.90 -13.85 12.26
N PRO A 179 2.95 -14.51 13.44
CA PRO A 179 2.76 -15.95 13.52
C PRO A 179 1.40 -16.42 12.99
N ASP A 180 0.40 -15.56 13.02
CA ASP A 180 -0.96 -15.88 12.54
C ASP A 180 -1.03 -15.99 11.00
N MET A 181 -0.04 -15.48 10.28
CA MET A 181 0.05 -15.60 8.82
C MET A 181 0.28 -17.06 8.36
N GLY A 182 0.86 -17.92 9.19
CA GLY A 182 1.18 -19.30 8.81
C GLY A 182 2.07 -19.36 7.57
N ASP A 183 1.56 -19.96 6.49
CA ASP A 183 2.27 -20.09 5.21
C ASP A 183 1.99 -18.93 4.23
N GLU A 184 1.23 -17.95 4.64
CA GLU A 184 0.93 -16.78 3.81
C GLU A 184 2.03 -15.73 3.87
N VAL A 185 2.24 -15.06 2.74
CA VAL A 185 3.05 -13.85 2.63
C VAL A 185 2.18 -12.73 2.09
N ARG A 186 2.18 -11.59 2.75
CA ARG A 186 1.52 -10.37 2.29
C ARG A 186 2.58 -9.33 1.96
N VAL A 187 2.49 -8.77 0.77
CA VAL A 187 3.30 -7.62 0.33
C VAL A 187 2.37 -6.43 0.15
N THR A 188 2.68 -5.33 0.79
CA THR A 188 1.95 -4.07 0.63
C THR A 188 2.92 -3.02 0.11
N ASP A 189 2.62 -2.47 -1.04
CA ASP A 189 3.36 -1.41 -1.71
C ASP A 189 2.61 -0.09 -1.58
N THR A 190 3.33 0.96 -1.22
CA THR A 190 2.85 2.35 -1.20
C THR A 190 3.84 3.22 -1.98
N SER A 191 3.35 3.87 -3.03
CA SER A 191 4.19 4.65 -3.95
C SER A 191 3.46 5.87 -4.52
#